data_4f0e6ddd549f010515d3ad6d38c5a3e8
#
_entry.id   4f0e6ddd549f010515d3ad6d38c5a3e8
#
_cell.length_a   1.000
_cell.length_b   1.000
_cell.length_c   1.000
_cell.angle_alpha   90.00
_cell.angle_beta   90.00
_cell.angle_gamma   90.00
#
_symmetry.space_group_name_H-M   'P 1'
#
loop_
_entity.id
_entity.type
_entity.pdbx_description
1 polymer ?
#
loop_
_entity_poly.entity_id
_entity_poly.type
_entity_poly.pdbx_seq_one_letter_code
_entity_poly.pdbx_strand_id
1 'polypeptide(L)'
;MRHAWLPYFDAVNAIIFLAPISCFDERLTEDPSVNRLEDTLLLWKAIVGSKLLGKITLIVFLNKCDLLKRKLQSGIMVNKYMISFGSRENEVGSVVKYLKDKFKDILRADASEPRTTYLYATSVTDTKATATTLNIVRDGIIREHLKHAEFV
;
A
#
# COMPACT_ATOMS: atom_id res chain seq x y z
N MET A 1 -10.89 17.92 1.07
CA MET A 1 -10.73 17.56 -0.35
C MET A 1 -10.92 16.09 -0.68
N ARG A 2 -10.62 15.17 0.26
CA ARG A 2 -10.84 13.73 0.03
C ARG A 2 -12.29 13.34 -0.16
N HIS A 3 -13.23 14.09 0.40
CA HIS A 3 -14.67 13.78 0.31
C HIS A 3 -15.31 14.19 -1.02
N ALA A 4 -14.71 15.13 -1.75
CA ALA A 4 -15.33 15.68 -2.97
C ALA A 4 -15.35 14.68 -4.14
N TRP A 5 -14.46 13.69 -4.15
CA TRP A 5 -14.37 12.72 -5.24
C TRP A 5 -14.89 11.32 -4.88
N LEU A 6 -15.32 11.11 -3.62
CA LEU A 6 -15.89 9.83 -3.19
C LEU A 6 -17.12 9.37 -3.99
N PRO A 7 -18.06 10.26 -4.39
CA PRO A 7 -19.22 9.82 -5.18
C PRO A 7 -18.85 9.18 -6.53
N TYR A 8 -17.69 9.50 -7.08
CA TYR A 8 -17.24 8.93 -8.34
C TYR A 8 -16.81 7.47 -8.23
N PHE A 9 -16.57 6.97 -7.01
CA PHE A 9 -16.13 5.59 -6.79
C PHE A 9 -17.24 4.56 -6.85
N ASP A 10 -18.51 4.96 -6.94
CA ASP A 10 -19.63 4.02 -7.06
C ASP A 10 -19.51 3.12 -8.29
N ALA A 11 -18.88 3.61 -9.37
CA ALA A 11 -18.65 2.86 -10.59
C ALA A 11 -17.28 2.19 -10.67
N VAL A 12 -16.45 2.32 -9.63
CA VAL A 12 -15.08 1.82 -9.61
C VAL A 12 -15.03 0.45 -8.95
N ASN A 13 -14.30 -0.49 -9.56
CA ASN A 13 -14.17 -1.86 -9.06
C ASN A 13 -12.92 -2.08 -8.22
N ALA A 14 -11.92 -1.23 -8.37
CA ALA A 14 -10.65 -1.34 -7.66
C ALA A 14 -10.00 0.03 -7.45
N ILE A 15 -9.23 0.15 -6.39
CA ILE A 15 -8.39 1.32 -6.13
C ILE A 15 -6.95 0.85 -6.06
N ILE A 16 -6.08 1.52 -6.80
CA ILE A 16 -4.63 1.31 -6.74
C ILE A 16 -4.05 2.35 -5.77
N PHE A 17 -3.43 1.86 -4.72
CA PHE A 17 -2.76 2.68 -3.72
C PHE A 17 -1.25 2.56 -3.91
N LEU A 18 -0.62 3.66 -4.32
CA LEU A 18 0.83 3.70 -4.50
C LEU A 18 1.48 4.17 -3.20
N ALA A 19 2.25 3.30 -2.58
CA ALA A 19 2.94 3.58 -1.32
C ALA A 19 4.45 3.59 -1.56
N PRO A 20 5.09 4.76 -1.70
CA PRO A 20 6.54 4.83 -1.85
C PRO A 20 7.20 4.49 -0.50
N ILE A 21 7.95 3.41 -0.45
CA ILE A 21 8.54 2.93 0.80
C ILE A 21 9.97 3.45 1.07
N SER A 22 10.55 4.13 0.10
CA SER A 22 11.86 4.76 0.27
C SER A 22 11.83 6.04 1.12
N CYS A 23 10.63 6.55 1.41
CA CYS A 23 10.48 7.81 2.13
C CYS A 23 10.43 7.66 3.66
N PHE A 24 10.87 6.53 4.19
CA PHE A 24 10.86 6.27 5.65
C PHE A 24 11.70 7.27 6.45
N ASP A 25 12.71 7.86 5.83
CA ASP A 25 13.61 8.84 6.44
C ASP A 25 13.25 10.29 6.10
N GLU A 26 12.12 10.52 5.45
CA GLU A 26 11.67 11.84 5.01
C GLU A 26 10.52 12.35 5.87
N ARG A 27 10.39 13.67 5.91
CA ARG A 27 9.30 14.33 6.62
C ARG A 27 8.46 15.14 5.65
N LEU A 28 7.21 15.40 6.02
CA LEU A 28 6.33 16.22 5.18
C LEU A 28 6.85 17.65 5.10
N THR A 29 6.78 18.23 3.90
CA THR A 29 7.15 19.64 3.70
C THR A 29 6.21 20.56 4.45
N GLU A 30 4.93 20.23 4.49
CA GLU A 30 3.87 21.01 5.15
C GLU A 30 3.96 20.92 6.68
N ASP A 31 4.45 19.80 7.19
CA ASP A 31 4.59 19.56 8.63
C ASP A 31 5.82 18.68 8.91
N PRO A 32 6.98 19.30 9.21
CA PRO A 32 8.22 18.56 9.45
C PRO A 32 8.22 17.65 10.68
N SER A 33 7.18 17.70 11.51
CA SER A 33 7.04 16.76 12.63
C SER A 33 6.51 15.40 12.21
N VAL A 34 5.97 15.29 10.99
CA VAL A 34 5.33 14.08 10.49
C VAL A 34 6.23 13.33 9.51
N ASN A 35 6.46 12.05 9.77
CA ASN A 35 7.19 11.16 8.87
C ASN A 35 6.32 10.83 7.65
N ARG A 36 6.89 10.89 6.45
CA ARG A 36 6.16 10.68 5.21
C ARG A 36 5.58 9.27 5.09
N LEU A 37 6.30 8.25 5.53
CA LEU A 37 5.79 6.88 5.47
C LEU A 37 4.69 6.64 6.51
N GLU A 38 4.81 7.23 7.69
CA GLU A 38 3.73 7.18 8.68
C GLU A 38 2.47 7.88 8.18
N ASP A 39 2.62 9.01 7.49
CA ASP A 39 1.48 9.68 6.85
C ASP A 39 0.81 8.79 5.79
N THR A 40 1.61 8.06 5.02
CA THR A 40 1.10 7.07 4.05
C THR A 40 0.26 5.99 4.74
N LEU A 41 0.71 5.50 5.89
CA LEU A 41 -0.04 4.51 6.68
C LEU A 41 -1.34 5.09 7.23
N LEU A 42 -1.36 6.35 7.63
CA LEU A 42 -2.58 7.03 8.07
C LEU A 42 -3.59 7.17 6.92
N LEU A 43 -3.11 7.49 5.74
CA LEU A 43 -3.95 7.56 4.55
C LEU A 43 -4.56 6.18 4.22
N TRP A 44 -3.75 5.13 4.30
CA TRP A 44 -4.21 3.75 4.13
C TRP A 44 -5.32 3.42 5.14
N LYS A 45 -5.12 3.78 6.40
CA LYS A 45 -6.11 3.58 7.46
C LYS A 45 -7.44 4.28 7.13
N ALA A 46 -7.39 5.50 6.62
CA ALA A 46 -8.58 6.25 6.24
C ALA A 46 -9.33 5.57 5.09
N ILE A 47 -8.62 5.04 4.09
CA ILE A 47 -9.21 4.33 2.97
C ILE A 47 -9.86 3.03 3.43
N VAL A 48 -9.16 2.24 4.24
CA VAL A 48 -9.66 0.96 4.75
C VAL A 48 -10.89 1.16 5.63
N GLY A 49 -10.91 2.21 6.44
CA GLY A 49 -12.02 2.50 7.34
C GLY A 49 -13.22 3.17 6.68
N SER A 50 -13.12 3.57 5.41
CA SER A 50 -14.22 4.23 4.71
C SER A 50 -15.31 3.22 4.34
N LYS A 51 -16.52 3.44 4.85
CA LYS A 51 -17.68 2.59 4.54
C LYS A 51 -18.09 2.68 3.07
N LEU A 52 -17.89 3.84 2.45
CA LEU A 52 -18.19 4.04 1.03
C LEU A 52 -17.32 3.20 0.12
N LEU A 53 -16.11 2.87 0.57
CA LEU A 53 -15.14 2.09 -0.18
C LEU A 53 -15.08 0.62 0.29
N GLY A 54 -15.99 0.18 1.15
CA GLY A 54 -15.92 -1.11 1.83
C GLY A 54 -15.95 -2.33 0.92
N LYS A 55 -16.55 -2.23 -0.26
CA LYS A 55 -16.68 -3.34 -1.22
C LYS A 55 -15.69 -3.24 -2.39
N ILE A 56 -14.87 -2.22 -2.43
CA ILE A 56 -13.92 -2.01 -3.51
C ILE A 56 -12.65 -2.82 -3.25
N THR A 57 -12.15 -3.52 -4.28
CA THR A 57 -10.88 -4.23 -4.20
C THR A 57 -9.74 -3.23 -4.07
N LEU A 58 -8.84 -3.48 -3.13
CA LEU A 58 -7.67 -2.63 -2.89
C LEU A 58 -6.41 -3.30 -3.43
N ILE A 59 -5.63 -2.54 -4.16
CA ILE A 59 -4.34 -2.98 -4.70
C ILE A 59 -3.28 -2.03 -4.19
N VAL A 60 -2.32 -2.54 -3.42
CA VAL A 60 -1.24 -1.73 -2.85
C VAL A 60 0.05 -2.07 -3.56
N PHE A 61 0.71 -1.07 -4.09
CA PHE A 61 2.08 -1.19 -4.58
C PHE A 61 3.02 -0.51 -3.60
N LEU A 62 3.83 -1.31 -2.91
CA LEU A 62 4.97 -0.81 -2.13
C LEU A 62 6.09 -0.54 -3.14
N ASN A 63 6.14 0.68 -3.65
CA ASN A 63 7.00 0.99 -4.76
C ASN A 63 8.31 1.68 -4.33
N LYS A 64 9.20 1.93 -5.29
CA LYS A 64 10.52 2.50 -5.08
C LYS A 64 11.47 1.61 -4.26
N CYS A 65 11.35 0.29 -4.41
CA CYS A 65 12.23 -0.66 -3.74
C CYS A 65 13.70 -0.47 -4.14
N ASP A 66 13.98 -0.04 -5.36
CA ASP A 66 15.33 0.25 -5.85
C ASP A 66 15.97 1.42 -5.07
N LEU A 67 15.20 2.49 -4.85
CA LEU A 67 15.66 3.65 -4.07
C LEU A 67 15.83 3.28 -2.60
N LEU A 68 14.92 2.47 -2.06
CA LEU A 68 15.06 1.92 -0.70
C LEU A 68 16.37 1.16 -0.56
N LYS A 69 16.67 0.28 -1.52
CA LYS A 69 17.91 -0.51 -1.51
C LYS A 69 19.13 0.40 -1.45
N ARG A 70 19.18 1.46 -2.26
CA ARG A 70 20.29 2.41 -2.25
C ARG A 70 20.47 3.08 -0.89
N LYS A 71 19.38 3.51 -0.27
CA LYS A 71 19.42 4.14 1.06
C LYS A 71 19.96 3.18 2.11
N LEU A 72 19.50 1.93 2.11
CA LEU A 72 19.97 0.93 3.06
C LEU A 72 21.44 0.58 2.84
N GLN A 73 21.88 0.48 1.59
CA GLN A 73 23.30 0.23 1.26
C GLN A 73 24.20 1.41 1.66
N SER A 74 23.67 2.62 1.69
CA SER A 74 24.42 3.79 2.15
C SER A 74 24.51 3.88 3.68
N GLY A 75 23.89 2.97 4.42
CA GLY A 75 23.97 2.90 5.87
C GLY A 75 22.82 3.58 6.61
N ILE A 76 21.78 4.03 5.92
CA ILE A 76 20.61 4.62 6.59
C ILE A 76 19.83 3.52 7.27
N MET A 77 19.59 3.67 8.58
CA MET A 77 18.92 2.66 9.39
C MET A 77 17.42 2.96 9.52
N VAL A 78 16.59 2.00 9.13
CA VAL A 78 15.13 2.14 9.20
C VAL A 78 14.65 2.35 10.64
N ASN A 79 15.25 1.66 11.60
CA ASN A 79 14.83 1.71 13.01
C ASN A 79 15.04 3.07 13.67
N LYS A 80 15.82 3.96 13.09
CA LYS A 80 15.97 5.33 13.59
C LYS A 80 14.74 6.19 13.29
N TYR A 81 14.01 5.85 12.25
CA TYR A 81 12.85 6.60 11.78
C TYR A 81 11.54 5.87 12.10
N MET A 82 11.58 4.56 12.07
CA MET A 82 10.44 3.70 12.38
C MET A 82 10.84 2.75 13.52
N ILE A 83 10.60 3.17 14.75
CA ILE A 83 11.05 2.48 15.96
C ILE A 83 10.54 1.05 16.03
N SER A 84 9.31 0.81 15.60
CA SER A 84 8.72 -0.54 15.62
C SER A 84 9.39 -1.54 14.68
N PHE A 85 10.25 -1.07 13.77
CA PHE A 85 11.09 -1.96 12.96
C PHE A 85 12.05 -2.77 13.83
N GLY A 86 12.56 -2.16 14.90
CA GLY A 86 13.35 -2.83 15.93
C GLY A 86 14.67 -3.39 15.42
N SER A 87 14.95 -4.62 15.82
CA SER A 87 16.20 -5.31 15.52
C SER A 87 16.18 -6.12 14.22
N ARG A 88 15.16 -5.95 13.39
CA ARG A 88 15.10 -6.62 12.09
C ARG A 88 16.29 -6.21 11.23
N GLU A 89 16.70 -7.09 10.32
CA GLU A 89 17.78 -6.81 9.39
C GLU A 89 17.46 -5.60 8.52
N ASN A 90 18.43 -4.70 8.35
CA ASN A 90 18.26 -3.48 7.57
C ASN A 90 18.44 -3.76 6.07
N GLU A 91 17.56 -4.61 5.54
CA GLU A 91 17.55 -5.08 4.16
C GLU A 91 16.16 -4.88 3.54
N VAL A 92 16.12 -4.77 2.21
CA VAL A 92 14.87 -4.52 1.47
C VAL A 92 13.81 -5.58 1.79
N GLY A 93 14.18 -6.86 1.79
CA GLY A 93 13.26 -7.95 2.08
C GLY A 93 12.60 -7.83 3.46
N SER A 94 13.38 -7.51 4.47
CA SER A 94 12.88 -7.31 5.84
C SER A 94 11.98 -6.09 5.96
N VAL A 95 12.34 -4.98 5.29
CA VAL A 95 11.53 -3.75 5.29
C VAL A 95 10.21 -3.99 4.58
N VAL A 96 10.22 -4.64 3.43
CA VAL A 96 9.01 -4.97 2.67
C VAL A 96 8.07 -5.85 3.50
N LYS A 97 8.60 -6.88 4.13
CA LYS A 97 7.80 -7.76 4.99
C LYS A 97 7.18 -7.00 6.16
N TYR A 98 7.99 -6.18 6.83
CA TYR A 98 7.53 -5.35 7.93
C TYR A 98 6.38 -4.43 7.50
N LEU A 99 6.52 -3.76 6.36
CA LEU A 99 5.48 -2.86 5.86
C LEU A 99 4.24 -3.60 5.39
N LYS A 100 4.39 -4.75 4.72
CA LYS A 100 3.25 -5.59 4.36
C LYS A 100 2.45 -5.99 5.60
N ASP A 101 3.13 -6.38 6.67
CA ASP A 101 2.49 -6.74 7.91
C ASP A 101 1.74 -5.55 8.53
N LYS A 102 2.32 -4.35 8.49
CA LYS A 102 1.64 -3.14 8.96
C LYS A 102 0.38 -2.83 8.14
N PHE A 103 0.45 -2.93 6.82
CA PHE A 103 -0.71 -2.73 5.96
C PHE A 103 -1.82 -3.74 6.26
N LYS A 104 -1.45 -5.00 6.47
CA LYS A 104 -2.40 -6.06 6.84
C LYS A 104 -3.00 -5.86 8.22
N ASP A 105 -2.20 -5.41 9.18
CA ASP A 105 -2.68 -5.15 10.55
C ASP A 105 -3.73 -4.03 10.55
N ILE A 106 -3.49 -2.96 9.82
CA ILE A 106 -4.46 -1.87 9.65
C ILE A 106 -5.73 -2.39 8.98
N LEU A 107 -5.59 -3.21 7.95
CA LEU A 107 -6.73 -3.82 7.26
C LEU A 107 -7.60 -4.64 8.22
N ARG A 108 -6.99 -5.46 9.07
CA ARG A 108 -7.73 -6.28 10.05
C ARG A 108 -8.40 -5.44 11.12
N ALA A 109 -7.74 -4.38 11.58
CA ALA A 109 -8.23 -3.55 12.68
C ALA A 109 -9.34 -2.57 12.25
N ASP A 110 -9.23 -2.01 11.05
CA ASP A 110 -10.04 -0.87 10.63
C ASP A 110 -11.07 -1.19 9.54
N ALA A 111 -10.96 -2.33 8.85
CA ALA A 111 -11.95 -2.72 7.85
C ALA A 111 -13.26 -3.13 8.51
N SER A 112 -14.37 -2.58 8.04
CA SER A 112 -15.70 -2.92 8.54
C SER A 112 -16.16 -4.30 8.07
N GLU A 113 -15.65 -4.76 6.94
CA GLU A 113 -15.97 -6.06 6.32
C GLU A 113 -14.71 -6.68 5.73
N PRO A 114 -14.63 -8.03 5.65
CA PRO A 114 -13.56 -8.68 4.88
C PRO A 114 -13.58 -8.19 3.44
N ARG A 115 -12.40 -7.89 2.88
CA ARG A 115 -12.29 -7.39 1.53
C ARG A 115 -11.05 -7.93 0.85
N THR A 116 -11.12 -8.04 -0.47
CA THR A 116 -9.98 -8.47 -1.28
C THR A 116 -8.94 -7.37 -1.35
N THR A 117 -7.71 -7.70 -0.97
CA THR A 117 -6.59 -6.77 -0.99
C THR A 117 -5.36 -7.47 -1.55
N TYR A 118 -4.67 -6.80 -2.47
CA TYR A 118 -3.44 -7.28 -3.08
C TYR A 118 -2.29 -6.36 -2.66
N LEU A 119 -1.19 -6.94 -2.22
CA LEU A 119 0.01 -6.21 -1.77
C LEU A 119 1.22 -6.67 -2.56
N TYR A 120 1.84 -5.78 -3.30
CA TYR A 120 3.01 -6.07 -4.13
C TYR A 120 4.15 -5.08 -3.86
N ALA A 121 5.38 -5.58 -3.90
CA ALA A 121 6.58 -4.74 -3.84
C ALA A 121 7.12 -4.55 -5.26
N THR A 122 7.33 -3.31 -5.67
CA THR A 122 7.74 -2.97 -7.04
C THR A 122 8.81 -1.88 -7.07
N SER A 123 9.52 -1.82 -8.21
CA SER A 123 10.40 -0.70 -8.56
C SER A 123 9.86 -0.02 -9.81
N VAL A 124 9.97 1.31 -9.85
CA VAL A 124 9.51 2.09 -11.01
C VAL A 124 10.25 1.71 -12.29
N THR A 125 11.52 1.29 -12.15
CA THR A 125 12.36 0.89 -13.29
C THR A 125 12.03 -0.49 -13.84
N ASP A 126 11.27 -1.31 -13.10
CA ASP A 126 10.89 -2.66 -13.55
C ASP A 126 9.48 -2.63 -14.15
N THR A 127 9.36 -2.03 -15.33
CA THR A 127 8.07 -1.87 -16.02
C THR A 127 7.46 -3.21 -16.44
N LYS A 128 8.30 -4.19 -16.79
CA LYS A 128 7.81 -5.51 -17.22
C LYS A 128 7.19 -6.28 -16.07
N ALA A 129 7.84 -6.32 -14.91
CA ALA A 129 7.31 -6.99 -13.73
C ALA A 129 6.04 -6.30 -13.24
N THR A 130 6.00 -4.96 -13.26
CA THR A 130 4.82 -4.18 -12.89
C THR A 130 3.64 -4.49 -13.83
N ALA A 131 3.89 -4.52 -15.15
CA ALA A 131 2.85 -4.86 -16.12
C ALA A 131 2.30 -6.27 -15.91
N THR A 132 3.18 -7.24 -15.64
CA THR A 132 2.77 -8.62 -15.33
C THR A 132 1.91 -8.67 -14.07
N THR A 133 2.31 -7.97 -13.02
CA THR A 133 1.55 -7.89 -11.78
C THR A 133 0.17 -7.28 -12.00
N LEU A 134 0.08 -6.19 -12.75
CA LEU A 134 -1.20 -5.55 -13.08
C LEU A 134 -2.11 -6.48 -13.86
N ASN A 135 -1.58 -7.27 -14.78
CA ASN A 135 -2.36 -8.24 -15.56
C ASN A 135 -2.91 -9.35 -14.65
N ILE A 136 -2.11 -9.86 -13.71
CA ILE A 136 -2.55 -10.89 -12.76
C ILE A 136 -3.69 -10.35 -11.89
N VAL A 137 -3.55 -9.12 -11.39
CA VAL A 137 -4.57 -8.48 -10.56
C VAL A 137 -5.85 -8.25 -11.37
N ARG A 138 -5.74 -7.76 -12.60
CA ARG A 138 -6.88 -7.57 -13.50
C ARG A 138 -7.64 -8.88 -13.70
N ASP A 139 -6.94 -9.97 -13.97
CA ASP A 139 -7.57 -11.27 -14.18
C ASP A 139 -8.27 -11.76 -12.90
N GLY A 140 -7.69 -11.52 -11.74
CA GLY A 140 -8.32 -11.84 -10.45
C GLY A 140 -9.60 -11.05 -10.22
N ILE A 141 -9.61 -9.77 -10.54
CA ILE A 141 -10.80 -8.90 -10.42
C ILE A 141 -11.90 -9.37 -11.37
N ILE A 142 -11.56 -9.69 -12.61
CA ILE A 142 -12.52 -10.19 -13.59
C ILE A 142 -13.16 -11.51 -13.10
N ARG A 143 -12.37 -12.42 -12.54
CA ARG A 143 -12.89 -13.68 -11.99
C ARG A 143 -13.87 -13.44 -10.85
N GLU A 144 -13.59 -12.52 -9.96
CA GLU A 144 -14.51 -12.16 -8.86
C GLU A 144 -15.82 -11.61 -9.41
N HIS A 145 -15.76 -10.75 -10.42
CA HIS A 145 -16.95 -10.21 -11.07
C HIS A 145 -17.80 -11.30 -11.71
N LEU A 146 -17.18 -12.25 -12.39
CA LEU A 146 -17.90 -13.38 -12.99
C LEU A 146 -18.57 -14.24 -11.94
N LYS A 147 -17.91 -14.50 -10.81
CA LYS A 147 -18.53 -15.23 -9.69
C LYS A 147 -19.76 -14.52 -9.15
N HIS A 148 -19.70 -13.21 -8.98
CA HIS A 148 -20.85 -12.43 -8.52
C HIS A 148 -21.99 -12.45 -9.54
N ALA A 149 -21.68 -12.41 -10.83
CA ALA A 149 -22.67 -12.49 -11.88
C ALA A 149 -23.40 -13.83 -11.94
N GLU A 150 -22.71 -14.93 -11.61
CA GLU A 150 -23.30 -16.28 -11.57
C GLU A 150 -24.31 -16.45 -10.43
N PHE A 151 -24.23 -15.64 -9.38
CA PHE A 151 -25.10 -15.73 -8.22
C PHE A 151 -26.26 -14.74 -8.26
N VAL A 152 -26.35 -13.95 -9.31
CA VAL A 152 -27.43 -13.00 -9.53
C VAL A 152 -28.35 -13.53 -10.62
#